data_731ba0f2a2bbc76a22996c9bc435e400
#
_entry.id   731ba0f2a2bbc76a22996c9bc435e400
#
_cell.length_a   1.000
_cell.length_b   1.000
_cell.length_c   1.000
_cell.angle_alpha   90.00
_cell.angle_beta   90.00
_cell.angle_gamma   90.00
#
_symmetry.space_group_name_H-M   'P 1'
#
loop_
_entity.id
_entity.type
_entity.pdbx_description
1 polymer ?
#
loop_
_entity_poly.entity_id
_entity_poly.type
_entity_poly.pdbx_seq_one_letter_code
_entity_poly.pdbx_strand_id
1 'polypeptide(L)'
;MEKIKEQGNLKFVFKENKEQCFSPILELYRGKIYAFLLKSFMYNCIETLGTKIFSMKKSYPRTITNLLSSWFFTLYSNYNFEGDAFFPNNFYNTESLKETLLDFSKYDPNLTDVENKIDRILKELVEVYKKSLINLEDYKNSSYFKNFQGNYKITIEEIEQKREEDNIIFCKFKITFPFKLKDKRQENIINNILIPKYIYQKLKNRYSGPKDMENDYIWVIVYRYQLLGSNNNQLGVLPNILFKMSIDFGLNFECFASSINSTFENYCSVYYDVEKYFGSKGNFFNLKPIKGTYGFNPPYQKNIMDSGINKLISFLDEATKNKNDLTFIITIPIWDKIGKKIMKFTYPEKKNIPDIDYTEFDSIDEIINSKYFKIKLMIPKDKFTYLDHNFHLYKNVTIQHTYILVISNTNIDFKDKFSRYIFTDNESKNVEI
;
A
#
# COMPACT_ATOMS: atom_id res chain seq x y z
N MET A 1 -19.73 3.43 -13.28
CA MET A 1 -21.10 3.50 -12.70
C MET A 1 -20.96 3.53 -11.19
N GLU A 2 -21.71 4.39 -10.50
CA GLU A 2 -21.74 4.39 -9.02
C GLU A 2 -22.67 3.27 -8.54
N LYS A 3 -22.23 2.51 -7.53
CA LYS A 3 -23.04 1.47 -6.89
C LYS A 3 -23.13 1.73 -5.39
N ILE A 4 -24.32 1.54 -4.85
CA ILE A 4 -24.58 1.58 -3.41
C ILE A 4 -24.53 0.14 -2.88
N LYS A 5 -23.78 -0.07 -1.81
CA LYS A 5 -23.79 -1.34 -1.06
C LYS A 5 -24.20 -1.08 0.38
N GLU A 6 -25.10 -1.93 0.87
CA GLU A 6 -25.51 -1.99 2.28
C GLU A 6 -25.32 -3.43 2.78
N GLN A 7 -24.59 -3.58 3.88
CA GLN A 7 -24.31 -4.89 4.48
C GLN A 7 -24.20 -4.74 6.00
N GLY A 8 -25.21 -5.24 6.72
CA GLY A 8 -25.30 -5.03 8.16
C GLY A 8 -25.34 -3.53 8.49
N ASN A 9 -24.39 -3.08 9.31
CA ASN A 9 -24.28 -1.66 9.70
C ASN A 9 -23.52 -0.80 8.68
N LEU A 10 -22.89 -1.40 7.65
CA LEU A 10 -22.16 -0.65 6.64
C LEU A 10 -23.06 -0.18 5.53
N LYS A 11 -22.86 1.09 5.11
CA LYS A 11 -23.44 1.63 3.89
C LYS A 11 -22.43 2.54 3.21
N PHE A 12 -22.20 2.33 1.93
CA PHE A 12 -21.24 3.12 1.14
C PHE A 12 -21.58 3.11 -0.35
N VAL A 13 -21.03 4.11 -1.06
CA VAL A 13 -21.03 4.19 -2.52
C VAL A 13 -19.62 3.98 -3.03
N PHE A 14 -19.47 3.22 -4.09
CA PHE A 14 -18.21 3.01 -4.79
C PHE A 14 -18.40 3.05 -6.30
N LYS A 15 -17.33 3.36 -7.03
CA LYS A 15 -17.35 3.49 -8.48
C LYS A 15 -16.79 2.23 -9.12
N GLU A 16 -17.60 1.58 -9.95
CA GLU A 16 -17.11 0.49 -10.80
C GLU A 16 -16.42 1.05 -12.05
N ASN A 17 -15.31 0.43 -12.41
CA ASN A 17 -14.52 0.79 -13.58
C ASN A 17 -14.88 -0.09 -14.78
N LYS A 18 -14.54 0.37 -15.97
CA LYS A 18 -14.60 -0.44 -17.18
C LYS A 18 -13.67 -1.65 -17.05
N GLU A 19 -14.08 -2.76 -17.66
CA GLU A 19 -13.21 -3.93 -17.76
C GLU A 19 -11.94 -3.57 -18.50
N GLN A 20 -10.81 -4.05 -17.97
CA GLN A 20 -9.52 -3.89 -18.60
C GLN A 20 -9.04 -5.23 -19.17
N CYS A 21 -8.19 -5.15 -20.16
CA CYS A 21 -7.58 -6.33 -20.75
C CYS A 21 -6.77 -7.08 -19.70
N PHE A 22 -7.16 -8.31 -19.41
CA PHE A 22 -6.52 -9.19 -18.44
C PHE A 22 -5.76 -10.29 -19.19
N SER A 23 -4.48 -10.45 -18.91
CA SER A 23 -3.68 -11.60 -19.35
C SER A 23 -2.35 -11.62 -18.57
N PRO A 24 -1.93 -12.76 -18.00
CA PRO A 24 -0.59 -12.93 -17.42
C PRO A 24 0.55 -12.55 -18.37
N ILE A 25 0.39 -12.73 -19.68
CA ILE A 25 1.39 -12.32 -20.68
C ILE A 25 1.51 -10.80 -20.76
N LEU A 26 0.39 -10.07 -20.64
CA LEU A 26 0.41 -8.62 -20.56
C LEU A 26 1.11 -8.14 -19.29
N GLU A 27 0.91 -8.84 -18.16
CA GLU A 27 1.61 -8.53 -16.92
C GLU A 27 3.13 -8.68 -17.05
N LEU A 28 3.60 -9.68 -17.79
CA LEU A 28 5.04 -9.80 -18.06
C LEU A 28 5.58 -8.60 -18.82
N TYR A 29 4.81 -8.11 -19.79
CA TYR A 29 5.23 -6.93 -20.56
C TYR A 29 5.20 -5.67 -19.68
N ARG A 30 4.19 -5.50 -18.84
CA ARG A 30 4.14 -4.45 -17.79
C ARG A 30 5.37 -4.51 -16.89
N GLY A 31 5.74 -5.71 -16.43
CA GLY A 31 6.93 -5.93 -15.63
C GLY A 31 8.23 -5.54 -16.31
N LYS A 32 8.35 -5.83 -17.61
CA LYS A 32 9.50 -5.41 -18.42
C LYS A 32 9.60 -3.89 -18.52
N ILE A 33 8.48 -3.23 -18.76
CA ILE A 33 8.40 -1.77 -18.81
C ILE A 33 8.77 -1.17 -17.46
N TYR A 34 8.19 -1.67 -16.36
CA TYR A 34 8.50 -1.17 -15.03
C TYR A 34 9.96 -1.34 -14.64
N ALA A 35 10.55 -2.49 -14.97
CA ALA A 35 11.97 -2.74 -14.75
C ALA A 35 12.86 -1.76 -15.53
N PHE A 36 12.49 -1.43 -16.76
CA PHE A 36 13.18 -0.44 -17.58
C PHE A 36 13.05 0.97 -16.97
N LEU A 37 11.85 1.37 -16.58
CA LEU A 37 11.57 2.64 -15.92
C LEU A 37 12.39 2.80 -14.63
N LEU A 38 12.38 1.76 -13.77
CA LEU A 38 13.16 1.75 -12.53
C LEU A 38 14.67 1.86 -12.80
N LYS A 39 15.18 1.13 -13.78
CA LYS A 39 16.61 1.18 -14.16
C LYS A 39 17.02 2.56 -14.67
N SER A 40 16.19 3.18 -15.52
CA SER A 40 16.42 4.53 -16.01
C SER A 40 16.39 5.56 -14.88
N PHE A 41 15.40 5.51 -14.03
CA PHE A 41 15.28 6.39 -12.86
C PHE A 41 16.47 6.24 -11.92
N MET A 42 16.87 5.00 -11.62
CA MET A 42 18.02 4.71 -10.76
C MET A 42 19.32 5.26 -11.36
N TYR A 43 19.53 5.08 -12.65
CA TYR A 43 20.69 5.59 -13.34
C TYR A 43 20.76 7.13 -13.25
N ASN A 44 19.66 7.81 -13.56
CA ASN A 44 19.60 9.27 -13.53
C ASN A 44 19.79 9.82 -12.10
N CYS A 45 19.24 9.17 -11.08
CA CYS A 45 19.45 9.54 -9.68
C CYS A 45 20.94 9.43 -9.28
N ILE A 46 21.60 8.34 -9.65
CA ILE A 46 22.99 8.08 -9.29
C ILE A 46 23.94 9.03 -10.03
N GLU A 47 23.79 9.19 -11.34
CA GLU A 47 24.62 10.05 -12.16
C GLU A 47 24.49 11.54 -11.78
N THR A 48 23.31 11.96 -11.34
CA THR A 48 23.02 13.37 -11.11
C THR A 48 23.21 13.79 -9.65
N LEU A 49 22.82 12.94 -8.69
CA LEU A 49 22.83 13.24 -7.25
C LEU A 49 23.85 12.41 -6.46
N GLY A 50 24.44 11.39 -7.10
CA GLY A 50 25.38 10.47 -6.45
C GLY A 50 24.70 9.40 -5.58
N THR A 51 25.48 8.41 -5.16
CA THR A 51 24.98 7.29 -4.32
C THR A 51 24.89 7.63 -2.85
N LYS A 52 25.65 8.64 -2.37
CA LYS A 52 25.78 8.99 -0.96
C LYS A 52 24.44 9.29 -0.31
N ILE A 53 23.63 10.16 -0.92
CA ILE A 53 22.33 10.57 -0.39
C ILE A 53 21.34 9.40 -0.23
N PHE A 54 21.45 8.37 -1.09
CA PHE A 54 20.55 7.22 -1.06
C PHE A 54 21.04 6.08 -0.16
N SER A 55 22.29 6.14 0.31
CA SER A 55 22.91 5.05 1.08
C SER A 55 22.82 5.22 2.61
N MET A 56 22.29 6.34 3.09
CA MET A 56 22.31 6.71 4.52
C MET A 56 21.51 5.74 5.42
N LYS A 57 20.43 5.16 4.93
CA LYS A 57 19.54 4.27 5.73
C LYS A 57 19.55 2.83 5.26
N LYS A 58 19.77 2.60 3.96
CA LYS A 58 19.74 1.29 3.28
C LYS A 58 20.69 1.35 2.09
N SER A 59 20.86 0.22 1.38
CA SER A 59 21.57 0.26 0.09
C SER A 59 20.86 1.19 -0.90
N TYR A 60 21.61 1.97 -1.68
CA TYR A 60 21.04 2.92 -2.63
C TYR A 60 20.02 2.31 -3.63
N PRO A 61 20.21 1.07 -4.14
CA PRO A 61 19.23 0.48 -5.03
C PRO A 61 17.87 0.28 -4.37
N ARG A 62 17.88 -0.13 -3.09
CA ARG A 62 16.65 -0.35 -2.32
C ARG A 62 15.95 0.97 -2.01
N THR A 63 16.71 2.02 -1.69
CA THR A 63 16.17 3.35 -1.42
C THR A 63 15.48 3.90 -2.67
N ILE A 64 16.14 3.87 -3.83
CA ILE A 64 15.59 4.39 -5.09
C ILE A 64 14.38 3.57 -5.55
N THR A 65 14.40 2.24 -5.36
CA THR A 65 13.23 1.39 -5.63
C THR A 65 12.03 1.81 -4.77
N ASN A 66 12.25 2.07 -3.48
CA ASN A 66 11.19 2.52 -2.59
C ASN A 66 10.65 3.90 -3.00
N LEU A 67 11.51 4.83 -3.45
CA LEU A 67 11.08 6.15 -3.93
C LEU A 67 10.13 6.03 -5.13
N LEU A 68 10.52 5.26 -6.14
CA LEU A 68 9.69 5.05 -7.33
C LEU A 68 8.37 4.36 -6.97
N SER A 69 8.41 3.32 -6.14
CA SER A 69 7.21 2.61 -5.67
C SER A 69 6.28 3.53 -4.88
N SER A 70 6.82 4.37 -4.00
CA SER A 70 6.05 5.36 -3.24
C SER A 70 5.37 6.38 -4.16
N TRP A 71 6.07 6.84 -5.17
CA TRP A 71 5.49 7.71 -6.19
C TRP A 71 4.33 7.03 -6.93
N PHE A 72 4.47 5.77 -7.32
CA PHE A 72 3.37 5.01 -7.92
C PHE A 72 2.14 4.96 -7.01
N PHE A 73 2.30 4.73 -5.69
CA PHE A 73 1.18 4.76 -4.75
C PHE A 73 0.51 6.14 -4.69
N THR A 74 1.28 7.23 -4.75
CA THR A 74 0.73 8.59 -4.85
C THR A 74 -0.06 8.79 -6.16
N LEU A 75 0.46 8.28 -7.27
CA LEU A 75 -0.28 8.32 -8.55
C LEU A 75 -1.60 7.55 -8.46
N TYR A 76 -1.58 6.34 -7.88
CA TYR A 76 -2.80 5.55 -7.69
C TYR A 76 -3.82 6.25 -6.80
N SER A 77 -3.41 7.00 -5.78
CA SER A 77 -4.34 7.71 -4.90
C SER A 77 -5.18 8.75 -5.65
N ASN A 78 -4.60 9.37 -6.68
CA ASN A 78 -5.24 10.39 -7.52
C ASN A 78 -5.79 9.84 -8.86
N TYR A 79 -5.77 8.52 -9.04
CA TYR A 79 -6.10 7.89 -10.30
C TYR A 79 -7.60 7.70 -10.49
N ASN A 80 -8.13 8.24 -11.57
CA ASN A 80 -9.54 8.11 -11.97
C ASN A 80 -9.83 6.86 -12.82
N PHE A 81 -8.89 5.90 -12.88
CA PHE A 81 -8.99 4.64 -13.62
C PHE A 81 -9.18 4.79 -15.13
N GLU A 82 -8.71 5.88 -15.70
CA GLU A 82 -8.57 6.04 -17.13
C GLU A 82 -7.15 5.67 -17.53
N GLY A 83 -6.98 4.66 -18.39
CA GLY A 83 -5.68 4.18 -18.83
C GLY A 83 -5.36 2.75 -18.44
N ASP A 84 -4.09 2.43 -18.28
CA ASP A 84 -3.65 1.07 -17.97
C ASP A 84 -3.82 0.72 -16.48
N ALA A 85 -4.12 -0.55 -16.17
CA ALA A 85 -4.36 -1.00 -14.81
C ALA A 85 -3.13 -0.90 -13.88
N PHE A 86 -1.93 -0.98 -14.44
CA PHE A 86 -0.67 -0.92 -13.70
C PHE A 86 0.03 0.43 -13.85
N PHE A 87 -0.15 1.13 -14.98
CA PHE A 87 0.49 2.41 -15.26
C PHE A 87 -0.54 3.54 -15.26
N PRO A 88 -0.66 4.31 -14.14
CA PRO A 88 -1.54 5.48 -14.07
C PRO A 88 -1.20 6.51 -15.16
N ASN A 89 -2.22 7.18 -15.71
CA ASN A 89 -2.05 8.19 -16.75
C ASN A 89 -1.75 9.60 -16.21
N ASN A 90 -1.82 9.80 -14.89
CA ASN A 90 -1.48 11.05 -14.18
C ASN A 90 0.02 11.17 -13.82
N PHE A 91 0.90 10.49 -14.55
CA PHE A 91 2.34 10.41 -14.31
C PHE A 91 3.09 11.74 -14.40
N TYR A 92 2.46 12.81 -14.86
CA TYR A 92 2.99 14.17 -14.83
C TYR A 92 3.05 14.77 -13.41
N ASN A 93 2.29 14.21 -12.46
CA ASN A 93 2.31 14.65 -11.08
C ASN A 93 3.55 14.08 -10.36
N THR A 94 4.64 14.82 -10.41
CA THR A 94 5.92 14.43 -9.80
C THR A 94 6.23 15.18 -8.50
N GLU A 95 5.33 16.03 -8.01
CA GLU A 95 5.59 16.93 -6.87
C GLU A 95 6.01 16.16 -5.60
N SER A 96 5.28 15.11 -5.24
CA SER A 96 5.62 14.30 -4.07
C SER A 96 7.00 13.61 -4.19
N LEU A 97 7.39 13.24 -5.41
CA LEU A 97 8.71 12.66 -5.67
C LEU A 97 9.79 13.74 -5.61
N LYS A 98 9.51 14.95 -6.12
CA LYS A 98 10.39 16.11 -6.02
C LYS A 98 10.69 16.45 -4.57
N GLU A 99 9.65 16.63 -3.74
CA GLU A 99 9.78 16.90 -2.31
C GLU A 99 10.65 15.84 -1.61
N THR A 100 10.40 14.56 -1.90
CA THR A 100 11.17 13.47 -1.30
C THR A 100 12.63 13.49 -1.74
N LEU A 101 12.93 13.77 -3.01
CA LEU A 101 14.31 13.89 -3.50
C LEU A 101 15.03 15.10 -2.90
N LEU A 102 14.32 16.22 -2.72
CA LEU A 102 14.86 17.39 -2.00
C LEU A 102 15.21 17.06 -0.55
N ASP A 103 14.37 16.30 0.15
CA ASP A 103 14.66 15.85 1.50
C ASP A 103 15.90 14.93 1.56
N PHE A 104 16.06 14.03 0.58
CA PHE A 104 17.26 13.20 0.49
C PHE A 104 18.52 14.02 0.19
N SER A 105 18.43 15.08 -0.60
CA SER A 105 19.58 15.91 -0.94
C SER A 105 20.22 16.60 0.27
N LYS A 106 19.45 16.85 1.33
CA LYS A 106 19.95 17.42 2.61
C LYS A 106 21.00 16.55 3.29
N TYR A 107 21.14 15.25 2.91
CA TYR A 107 22.17 14.37 3.41
C TYR A 107 23.58 14.63 2.81
N ASP A 108 23.66 15.41 1.75
CA ASP A 108 24.95 15.87 1.20
C ASP A 108 25.00 17.38 1.05
N PRO A 109 25.51 18.09 2.08
CA PRO A 109 25.60 19.56 2.06
C PRO A 109 26.49 20.12 0.94
N ASN A 110 27.33 19.28 0.33
CA ASN A 110 28.21 19.69 -0.78
C ASN A 110 27.51 19.60 -2.16
N LEU A 111 26.29 19.10 -2.19
CA LEU A 111 25.54 19.00 -3.43
C LEU A 111 25.01 20.39 -3.83
N THR A 112 25.48 20.89 -4.97
CA THR A 112 25.09 22.20 -5.52
C THR A 112 24.03 22.03 -6.61
N ASP A 113 23.30 23.10 -6.91
CA ASP A 113 22.29 23.17 -7.99
C ASP A 113 21.24 22.03 -7.90
N VAL A 114 20.85 21.72 -6.67
CA VAL A 114 20.04 20.54 -6.35
C VAL A 114 18.69 20.55 -7.07
N GLU A 115 18.00 21.68 -7.05
CA GLU A 115 16.66 21.79 -7.60
C GLU A 115 16.65 21.55 -9.12
N ASN A 116 17.56 22.18 -9.86
CA ASN A 116 17.68 21.96 -11.30
C ASN A 116 18.07 20.51 -11.65
N LYS A 117 18.92 19.90 -10.82
CA LYS A 117 19.29 18.49 -10.98
C LYS A 117 18.11 17.56 -10.81
N ILE A 118 17.29 17.81 -9.79
CA ILE A 118 16.07 17.02 -9.52
C ILE A 118 15.06 17.23 -10.66
N ASP A 119 14.82 18.46 -11.08
CA ASP A 119 13.90 18.76 -12.17
C ASP A 119 14.29 18.04 -13.48
N ARG A 120 15.61 17.95 -13.76
CA ARG A 120 16.08 17.16 -14.89
C ARG A 120 15.77 15.67 -14.76
N ILE A 121 16.00 15.07 -13.57
CA ILE A 121 15.68 13.66 -13.29
C ILE A 121 14.19 13.40 -13.51
N LEU A 122 13.34 14.28 -12.99
CA LEU A 122 11.89 14.14 -13.09
C LEU A 122 11.38 14.30 -14.52
N LYS A 123 11.93 15.25 -15.26
CA LYS A 123 11.61 15.44 -16.69
C LYS A 123 11.96 14.18 -17.49
N GLU A 124 13.14 13.61 -17.29
CA GLU A 124 13.56 12.38 -17.95
C GLU A 124 12.68 11.18 -17.54
N LEU A 125 12.31 11.08 -16.26
CA LEU A 125 11.38 10.05 -15.78
C LEU A 125 10.03 10.12 -16.51
N VAL A 126 9.44 11.31 -16.61
CA VAL A 126 8.18 11.56 -17.30
C VAL A 126 8.26 11.17 -18.78
N GLU A 127 9.33 11.54 -19.46
CA GLU A 127 9.53 11.18 -20.89
C GLU A 127 9.67 9.66 -21.08
N VAL A 128 10.43 8.98 -20.21
CA VAL A 128 10.55 7.51 -20.26
C VAL A 128 9.22 6.85 -19.98
N TYR A 129 8.46 7.36 -19.00
CA TYR A 129 7.13 6.84 -18.66
C TYR A 129 6.17 6.99 -19.84
N LYS A 130 6.12 8.18 -20.47
CA LYS A 130 5.28 8.46 -21.64
C LYS A 130 5.56 7.50 -22.79
N LYS A 131 6.85 7.32 -23.13
CA LYS A 131 7.28 6.34 -24.15
C LYS A 131 6.86 4.92 -23.79
N SER A 132 6.93 4.58 -22.52
CA SER A 132 6.54 3.27 -21.99
C SER A 132 5.05 2.99 -22.17
N LEU A 133 4.18 3.99 -21.99
CA LEU A 133 2.74 3.84 -22.26
C LEU A 133 2.44 3.62 -23.74
N ILE A 134 3.13 4.35 -24.62
CA ILE A 134 3.00 4.15 -26.09
C ILE A 134 3.39 2.72 -26.44
N ASN A 135 4.57 2.25 -25.99
CA ASN A 135 5.03 0.89 -26.23
C ASN A 135 4.07 -0.19 -25.69
N LEU A 136 3.43 0.08 -24.54
CA LEU A 136 2.45 -0.83 -23.95
C LEU A 136 1.19 -0.94 -24.83
N GLU A 137 0.72 0.18 -25.36
CA GLU A 137 -0.43 0.20 -26.25
C GLU A 137 -0.13 -0.46 -27.60
N ASP A 138 1.04 -0.22 -28.16
CA ASP A 138 1.51 -0.90 -29.38
C ASP A 138 1.60 -2.41 -29.17
N TYR A 139 2.10 -2.84 -27.98
CA TYR A 139 2.16 -4.26 -27.64
C TYR A 139 0.78 -4.89 -27.54
N LYS A 140 -0.21 -4.25 -26.89
CA LYS A 140 -1.58 -4.74 -26.83
C LYS A 140 -2.22 -4.90 -28.21
N ASN A 141 -1.87 -4.03 -29.14
CA ASN A 141 -2.38 -4.05 -30.51
C ASN A 141 -1.63 -5.02 -31.43
N SER A 142 -0.46 -5.52 -31.02
CA SER A 142 0.39 -6.38 -31.84
C SER A 142 -0.24 -7.74 -32.12
N SER A 143 0.07 -8.31 -33.27
CA SER A 143 -0.27 -9.69 -33.62
C SER A 143 0.35 -10.70 -32.66
N TYR A 144 1.54 -10.41 -32.16
CA TYR A 144 2.22 -11.24 -31.16
C TYR A 144 1.36 -11.41 -29.90
N PHE A 145 0.95 -10.29 -29.29
CA PHE A 145 0.12 -10.36 -28.08
C PHE A 145 -1.21 -11.08 -28.36
N LYS A 146 -1.90 -10.72 -29.43
CA LYS A 146 -3.18 -11.33 -29.82
C LYS A 146 -3.09 -12.86 -30.01
N ASN A 147 -1.99 -13.35 -30.54
CA ASN A 147 -1.76 -14.77 -30.75
C ASN A 147 -1.37 -15.54 -29.48
N PHE A 148 -0.74 -14.88 -28.51
CA PHE A 148 -0.17 -15.55 -27.34
C PHE A 148 -0.89 -15.24 -26.02
N GLN A 149 -1.82 -14.27 -25.97
CA GLN A 149 -2.45 -13.80 -24.73
C GLN A 149 -3.11 -14.91 -23.89
N GLY A 150 -3.56 -16.00 -24.49
CA GLY A 150 -4.13 -17.16 -23.81
C GLY A 150 -3.18 -18.37 -23.72
N ASN A 151 -1.98 -18.29 -24.27
CA ASN A 151 -1.03 -19.42 -24.35
C ASN A 151 -0.10 -19.44 -23.15
N TYR A 152 -0.60 -19.83 -22.01
CA TYR A 152 0.18 -20.04 -20.79
C TYR A 152 -0.49 -21.13 -19.92
N LYS A 153 0.26 -21.65 -18.94
CA LYS A 153 -0.30 -22.57 -17.96
C LYS A 153 0.21 -22.17 -16.57
N ILE A 154 -0.71 -21.98 -15.64
CA ILE A 154 -0.40 -21.76 -14.23
C ILE A 154 -0.68 -23.05 -13.47
N THR A 155 0.32 -23.51 -12.72
CA THR A 155 0.20 -24.63 -11.78
C THR A 155 0.67 -24.20 -10.39
N ILE A 156 0.18 -24.90 -9.37
CA ILE A 156 0.49 -24.59 -7.98
C ILE A 156 1.13 -25.80 -7.35
N GLU A 157 2.21 -25.54 -6.61
CA GLU A 157 2.93 -26.53 -5.82
C GLU A 157 2.94 -26.07 -4.36
N GLU A 158 2.60 -26.97 -3.45
CA GLU A 158 2.76 -26.70 -2.03
C GLU A 158 4.22 -26.97 -1.62
N ILE A 159 4.82 -26.01 -0.95
CA ILE A 159 6.18 -26.13 -0.40
C ILE A 159 6.16 -25.77 1.08
N GLU A 160 6.84 -26.55 1.87
CA GLU A 160 7.05 -26.29 3.28
C GLU A 160 8.35 -25.50 3.47
N GLN A 161 8.27 -24.39 4.23
CA GLN A 161 9.44 -23.61 4.61
C GLN A 161 9.50 -23.48 6.13
N LYS A 162 10.61 -23.89 6.72
CA LYS A 162 10.88 -23.64 8.13
C LYS A 162 11.19 -22.16 8.34
N ARG A 163 10.43 -21.51 9.21
CA ARG A 163 10.65 -20.10 9.57
C ARG A 163 10.59 -19.95 11.08
N GLU A 164 11.70 -19.51 11.65
CA GLU A 164 11.85 -19.36 13.10
C GLU A 164 11.46 -20.67 13.82
N GLU A 165 10.38 -20.69 14.58
CA GLU A 165 9.89 -21.87 15.32
C GLU A 165 8.79 -22.63 14.58
N ASP A 166 8.21 -22.05 13.49
CA ASP A 166 7.06 -22.62 12.80
C ASP A 166 7.39 -23.10 11.38
N ASN A 167 6.76 -24.19 10.98
CA ASN A 167 6.72 -24.64 9.59
C ASN A 167 5.53 -24.02 8.89
N ILE A 168 5.81 -23.16 7.91
CA ILE A 168 4.74 -22.51 7.11
C ILE A 168 4.66 -23.19 5.75
N ILE A 169 3.45 -23.63 5.39
CA ILE A 169 3.16 -24.15 4.05
C ILE A 169 2.85 -22.97 3.13
N PHE A 170 3.55 -22.92 2.02
CA PHE A 170 3.36 -21.93 0.95
C PHE A 170 2.80 -22.61 -0.30
N CYS A 171 1.96 -21.87 -1.02
CA CYS A 171 1.58 -22.18 -2.40
C CYS A 171 2.52 -21.42 -3.32
N LYS A 172 3.35 -22.15 -4.05
CA LYS A 172 4.25 -21.61 -5.09
C LYS A 172 3.57 -21.70 -6.44
N PHE A 173 3.50 -20.58 -7.13
CA PHE A 173 2.94 -20.52 -8.47
C PHE A 173 4.05 -20.82 -9.50
N LYS A 174 3.79 -21.76 -10.40
CA LYS A 174 4.61 -22.03 -11.57
C LYS A 174 3.83 -21.64 -12.81
N ILE A 175 4.33 -20.68 -13.56
CA ILE A 175 3.76 -20.28 -14.84
C ILE A 175 4.67 -20.70 -15.98
N THR A 176 4.10 -21.33 -16.99
CA THR A 176 4.81 -21.75 -18.21
C THR A 176 4.27 -20.96 -19.39
N PHE A 177 5.18 -20.47 -20.24
CA PHE A 177 4.89 -19.76 -21.48
C PHE A 177 5.42 -20.55 -22.67
N PRO A 178 4.85 -20.38 -23.88
CA PRO A 178 5.33 -21.03 -25.10
C PRO A 178 6.66 -20.43 -25.61
N PHE A 179 7.26 -19.51 -24.88
CA PHE A 179 8.52 -18.83 -25.21
C PHE A 179 9.42 -18.72 -23.98
N LYS A 180 10.71 -18.56 -24.20
CA LYS A 180 11.69 -18.34 -23.13
C LYS A 180 11.74 -16.87 -22.73
N LEU A 181 11.72 -16.61 -21.42
CA LEU A 181 11.97 -15.28 -20.88
C LEU A 181 13.46 -14.96 -21.07
N LYS A 182 13.75 -13.77 -21.59
CA LYS A 182 15.14 -13.29 -21.79
C LYS A 182 15.64 -12.45 -20.60
N ASP A 183 14.74 -11.93 -19.79
CA ASP A 183 15.05 -11.07 -18.65
C ASP A 183 15.16 -11.91 -17.37
N LYS A 184 16.39 -12.03 -16.85
CA LYS A 184 16.68 -12.81 -15.62
C LYS A 184 15.97 -12.28 -14.37
N ARG A 185 15.71 -10.95 -14.28
CA ARG A 185 14.99 -10.37 -13.13
C ARG A 185 13.52 -10.79 -13.16
N GLN A 186 12.89 -10.69 -14.33
CA GLN A 186 11.53 -11.16 -14.55
C GLN A 186 11.41 -12.66 -14.26
N GLU A 187 12.32 -13.45 -14.79
CA GLU A 187 12.39 -14.88 -14.56
C GLU A 187 12.52 -15.20 -13.07
N ASN A 188 13.37 -14.48 -12.36
CA ASN A 188 13.52 -14.64 -10.91
C ASN A 188 12.26 -14.28 -10.14
N ILE A 189 11.60 -13.17 -10.46
CA ILE A 189 10.32 -12.79 -9.82
C ILE A 189 9.27 -13.88 -10.05
N ILE A 190 9.11 -14.33 -11.30
CA ILE A 190 8.10 -15.32 -11.67
C ILE A 190 8.35 -16.67 -10.97
N ASN A 191 9.59 -17.12 -10.90
CA ASN A 191 9.96 -18.38 -10.26
C ASN A 191 9.81 -18.36 -8.73
N ASN A 192 9.66 -17.15 -8.14
CA ASN A 192 9.54 -16.96 -6.70
C ASN A 192 8.17 -16.43 -6.26
N ILE A 193 7.15 -16.48 -7.12
CA ILE A 193 5.78 -16.13 -6.71
C ILE A 193 5.23 -17.21 -5.79
N LEU A 194 5.10 -16.85 -4.53
CA LEU A 194 4.56 -17.73 -3.49
C LEU A 194 3.77 -16.93 -2.46
N ILE A 195 2.76 -17.55 -1.87
CA ILE A 195 1.98 -16.99 -0.76
C ILE A 195 1.72 -18.08 0.29
N PRO A 196 1.54 -17.73 1.57
CA PRO A 196 1.12 -18.68 2.58
C PRO A 196 -0.18 -19.39 2.17
N LYS A 197 -0.25 -20.71 2.42
CA LYS A 197 -1.38 -21.56 2.02
C LYS A 197 -2.73 -21.03 2.54
N TYR A 198 -2.78 -20.52 3.76
CA TYR A 198 -4.01 -19.98 4.31
C TYR A 198 -4.47 -18.68 3.60
N ILE A 199 -3.52 -17.83 3.11
CA ILE A 199 -3.87 -16.67 2.27
C ILE A 199 -4.41 -17.14 0.93
N TYR A 200 -3.77 -18.14 0.32
CA TYR A 200 -4.28 -18.74 -0.91
C TYR A 200 -5.71 -19.27 -0.75
N GLN A 201 -5.97 -20.00 0.33
CA GLN A 201 -7.31 -20.50 0.66
C GLN A 201 -8.32 -19.36 0.90
N LYS A 202 -7.89 -18.29 1.64
CA LYS A 202 -8.73 -17.10 1.83
C LYS A 202 -9.11 -16.48 0.49
N LEU A 203 -8.16 -16.33 -0.43
CA LEU A 203 -8.40 -15.77 -1.76
C LEU A 203 -9.37 -16.65 -2.57
N LYS A 204 -9.15 -17.95 -2.57
CA LYS A 204 -10.07 -18.90 -3.23
C LYS A 204 -11.51 -18.77 -2.70
N ASN A 205 -11.69 -18.74 -1.40
CA ASN A 205 -12.99 -18.64 -0.76
C ASN A 205 -13.72 -17.32 -1.08
N ARG A 206 -12.97 -16.24 -1.33
CA ARG A 206 -13.51 -14.92 -1.68
C ARG A 206 -13.72 -14.73 -3.18
N TYR A 207 -13.13 -15.58 -4.01
CA TYR A 207 -13.16 -15.39 -5.45
C TYR A 207 -14.57 -15.49 -6.02
N SER A 208 -14.98 -14.46 -6.74
CA SER A 208 -16.31 -14.33 -7.37
C SER A 208 -16.27 -14.13 -8.90
N GLY A 209 -15.09 -14.33 -9.49
CA GLY A 209 -14.86 -14.22 -10.94
C GLY A 209 -15.13 -15.51 -11.72
N PRO A 210 -14.69 -15.58 -12.99
CA PRO A 210 -14.79 -16.79 -13.82
C PRO A 210 -14.03 -17.97 -13.19
N LYS A 211 -14.69 -19.12 -13.00
CA LYS A 211 -14.17 -20.26 -12.21
C LYS A 211 -12.83 -20.82 -12.70
N ASP A 212 -12.56 -20.76 -13.97
CA ASP A 212 -11.36 -21.27 -14.63
C ASP A 212 -10.16 -20.30 -14.54
N MET A 213 -10.38 -19.07 -14.08
CA MET A 213 -9.37 -18.01 -14.02
C MET A 213 -8.91 -17.64 -12.59
N GLU A 214 -9.36 -18.36 -11.59
CA GLU A 214 -9.07 -18.07 -10.18
C GLU A 214 -7.56 -17.94 -9.91
N ASN A 215 -6.77 -18.91 -10.34
CA ASN A 215 -5.32 -18.92 -10.13
C ASN A 215 -4.60 -17.83 -10.92
N ASP A 216 -5.15 -17.46 -12.07
CA ASP A 216 -4.61 -16.41 -12.93
C ASP A 216 -4.74 -15.05 -12.24
N TYR A 217 -5.92 -14.76 -11.70
CA TYR A 217 -6.14 -13.53 -10.95
C TYR A 217 -5.29 -13.46 -9.68
N ILE A 218 -5.19 -14.56 -8.92
CA ILE A 218 -4.33 -14.62 -7.72
C ILE A 218 -2.87 -14.39 -8.12
N TRP A 219 -2.39 -15.05 -9.18
CA TRP A 219 -1.03 -14.88 -9.68
C TRP A 219 -0.74 -13.43 -10.06
N VAL A 220 -1.65 -12.77 -10.79
CA VAL A 220 -1.47 -11.38 -11.23
C VAL A 220 -1.41 -10.43 -10.04
N ILE A 221 -2.28 -10.59 -9.04
CA ILE A 221 -2.25 -9.76 -7.82
C ILE A 221 -0.88 -9.87 -7.15
N VAL A 222 -0.42 -11.09 -6.90
CA VAL A 222 0.87 -11.33 -6.24
C VAL A 222 2.02 -10.77 -7.08
N TYR A 223 2.00 -11.00 -8.40
CA TYR A 223 3.01 -10.50 -9.31
C TYR A 223 3.13 -8.98 -9.31
N ARG A 224 2.01 -8.25 -9.40
CA ARG A 224 1.99 -6.79 -9.41
C ARG A 224 2.55 -6.19 -8.12
N TYR A 225 2.16 -6.72 -6.95
CA TYR A 225 2.69 -6.25 -5.66
C TYR A 225 4.19 -6.56 -5.49
N GLN A 226 4.65 -7.72 -5.96
CA GLN A 226 6.08 -8.05 -5.96
C GLN A 226 6.87 -7.17 -6.94
N LEU A 227 6.29 -6.86 -8.10
CA LEU A 227 6.94 -6.06 -9.14
C LEU A 227 7.28 -4.65 -8.65
N LEU A 228 6.39 -4.01 -7.89
CA LEU A 228 6.66 -2.71 -7.26
C LEU A 228 7.91 -2.75 -6.37
N GLY A 229 8.22 -3.90 -5.75
CA GLY A 229 9.46 -4.14 -5.05
C GLY A 229 9.68 -3.29 -3.79
N SER A 230 8.65 -2.61 -3.31
CA SER A 230 8.71 -1.80 -2.10
C SER A 230 8.58 -2.67 -0.86
N ASN A 231 9.33 -2.30 0.18
CA ASN A 231 9.16 -2.90 1.50
C ASN A 231 8.04 -2.21 2.26
N ASN A 232 7.41 -2.98 3.15
CA ASN A 232 6.37 -2.50 4.06
C ASN A 232 5.04 -2.10 3.39
N ASN A 233 4.86 -2.30 2.09
CA ASN A 233 3.61 -1.98 1.39
C ASN A 233 2.47 -2.96 1.70
N GLN A 234 2.78 -4.07 2.36
CA GLN A 234 1.83 -5.10 2.75
C GLN A 234 1.72 -5.25 4.27
N LEU A 235 2.10 -4.20 5.01
CA LEU A 235 1.91 -4.17 6.46
C LEU A 235 0.44 -3.97 6.79
N GLY A 236 -0.07 -4.78 7.69
CA GLY A 236 -1.42 -4.67 8.22
C GLY A 236 -1.43 -4.71 9.75
N VAL A 237 -2.44 -4.14 10.36
CA VAL A 237 -2.76 -4.40 11.76
C VAL A 237 -3.06 -5.88 11.94
N LEU A 238 -2.67 -6.48 13.06
CA LEU A 238 -2.91 -7.90 13.31
C LEU A 238 -4.40 -8.25 13.18
N PRO A 239 -4.75 -9.35 12.48
CA PRO A 239 -6.15 -9.74 12.26
C PRO A 239 -6.96 -9.93 13.54
N ASN A 240 -6.36 -10.47 14.61
CA ASN A 240 -7.00 -10.63 15.92
C ASN A 240 -7.41 -9.28 16.53
N ILE A 241 -6.58 -8.23 16.36
CA ILE A 241 -6.89 -6.87 16.81
C ILE A 241 -8.04 -6.30 15.98
N LEU A 242 -8.01 -6.46 14.66
CA LEU A 242 -9.09 -6.00 13.78
C LEU A 242 -10.42 -6.73 14.07
N PHE A 243 -10.39 -8.05 14.35
CA PHE A 243 -11.59 -8.79 14.78
C PHE A 243 -12.12 -8.31 16.12
N LYS A 244 -11.25 -7.99 17.08
CA LYS A 244 -11.68 -7.40 18.36
C LYS A 244 -12.32 -6.03 18.13
N MET A 245 -11.73 -5.19 17.26
CA MET A 245 -12.34 -3.91 16.88
C MET A 245 -13.68 -4.09 16.15
N SER A 246 -13.85 -5.19 15.40
CA SER A 246 -15.13 -5.53 14.78
C SER A 246 -16.20 -5.83 15.83
N ILE A 247 -15.88 -6.60 16.86
CA ILE A 247 -16.79 -6.93 17.95
C ILE A 247 -17.14 -5.68 18.77
N ASP A 248 -16.14 -4.89 19.15
CA ASP A 248 -16.30 -3.77 20.06
C ASP A 248 -16.92 -2.52 19.41
N PHE A 249 -16.59 -2.27 18.13
CA PHE A 249 -16.94 -1.02 17.44
C PHE A 249 -17.66 -1.23 16.11
N GLY A 250 -17.89 -2.47 15.70
CA GLY A 250 -18.51 -2.78 14.39
C GLY A 250 -17.59 -2.52 13.19
N LEU A 251 -16.26 -2.50 13.38
CA LEU A 251 -15.31 -2.34 12.30
C LEU A 251 -15.45 -3.49 11.30
N ASN A 252 -15.73 -3.17 10.04
CA ASN A 252 -15.97 -4.18 9.01
C ASN A 252 -15.56 -3.74 7.58
N PHE A 253 -14.73 -2.70 7.49
CA PHE A 253 -14.23 -2.17 6.24
C PHE A 253 -12.80 -1.63 6.42
N GLU A 254 -11.89 -1.97 5.50
CA GLU A 254 -10.52 -1.45 5.48
C GLU A 254 -10.37 -0.45 4.32
N CYS A 255 -10.13 0.83 4.65
CA CYS A 255 -9.99 1.89 3.65
C CYS A 255 -8.77 1.72 2.74
N PHE A 256 -7.72 1.05 3.23
CA PHE A 256 -6.51 0.74 2.47
C PHE A 256 -6.07 -0.68 2.80
N ALA A 257 -6.18 -1.56 1.82
CA ALA A 257 -5.72 -2.94 1.92
C ALA A 257 -5.40 -3.50 0.52
N SER A 258 -5.10 -4.77 0.47
CA SER A 258 -5.04 -5.59 -0.74
C SER A 258 -5.80 -6.88 -0.50
N SER A 259 -6.11 -7.61 -1.53
CA SER A 259 -6.69 -8.96 -1.40
C SER A 259 -5.83 -9.87 -0.52
N ILE A 260 -4.53 -9.60 -0.46
CA ILE A 260 -3.55 -10.40 0.29
C ILE A 260 -3.62 -10.09 1.77
N ASN A 261 -3.59 -8.81 2.16
CA ASN A 261 -3.50 -8.38 3.56
C ASN A 261 -4.83 -8.01 4.21
N SER A 262 -5.93 -7.90 3.45
CA SER A 262 -7.23 -7.55 4.03
C SER A 262 -7.74 -8.62 5.00
N THR A 263 -8.22 -8.18 6.15
CA THR A 263 -8.90 -9.02 7.13
C THR A 263 -10.39 -9.15 6.79
N PHE A 264 -11.03 -8.05 6.42
CA PHE A 264 -12.45 -8.03 6.07
C PHE A 264 -12.71 -8.28 4.59
N GLU A 265 -13.95 -8.62 4.27
CA GLU A 265 -14.40 -8.83 2.88
C GLU A 265 -14.54 -7.52 2.11
N ASN A 266 -14.80 -6.40 2.83
CA ASN A 266 -14.94 -5.10 2.21
C ASN A 266 -13.68 -4.27 2.48
N TYR A 267 -13.01 -3.86 1.43
CA TYR A 267 -11.81 -3.04 1.52
C TYR A 267 -11.61 -2.25 0.22
N CYS A 268 -10.76 -1.22 0.28
CA CYS A 268 -10.25 -0.54 -0.89
C CYS A 268 -8.83 -1.00 -1.21
N SER A 269 -8.51 -1.09 -2.50
CA SER A 269 -7.20 -1.53 -2.99
C SER A 269 -6.76 -0.77 -4.24
N VAL A 270 -5.51 -0.98 -4.63
CA VAL A 270 -4.89 -0.31 -5.78
C VAL A 270 -5.34 -0.94 -7.10
N TYR A 271 -5.40 -2.28 -7.19
CA TYR A 271 -5.61 -2.98 -8.46
C TYR A 271 -7.04 -3.49 -8.59
N TYR A 272 -8.00 -2.55 -8.65
CA TYR A 272 -9.43 -2.89 -8.71
C TYR A 272 -9.80 -3.83 -9.87
N ASP A 273 -9.13 -3.72 -11.01
CA ASP A 273 -9.38 -4.56 -12.19
C ASP A 273 -9.28 -6.06 -11.90
N VAL A 274 -8.39 -6.46 -11.00
CA VAL A 274 -8.21 -7.84 -10.57
C VAL A 274 -8.76 -8.10 -9.17
N GLU A 275 -8.65 -7.14 -8.24
CA GLU A 275 -9.03 -7.34 -6.84
C GLU A 275 -10.54 -7.22 -6.58
N LYS A 276 -11.33 -6.70 -7.52
CA LYS A 276 -12.81 -6.64 -7.44
C LYS A 276 -13.43 -8.02 -7.21
N TYR A 277 -12.83 -9.05 -7.77
CA TYR A 277 -13.31 -10.44 -7.61
C TYR A 277 -13.01 -11.04 -6.22
N PHE A 278 -12.24 -10.35 -5.40
CA PHE A 278 -11.86 -10.75 -4.04
C PHE A 278 -12.43 -9.82 -2.96
N GLY A 279 -13.34 -8.91 -3.33
CA GLY A 279 -14.05 -8.04 -2.39
C GLY A 279 -13.67 -6.58 -2.43
N SER A 280 -12.61 -6.18 -3.15
CA SER A 280 -12.20 -4.78 -3.28
C SER A 280 -13.32 -3.88 -3.81
N LYS A 281 -13.38 -2.65 -3.29
CA LYS A 281 -14.27 -1.57 -3.72
C LYS A 281 -13.53 -0.47 -4.50
N GLY A 282 -12.30 -0.77 -4.93
CA GLY A 282 -11.45 0.16 -5.68
C GLY A 282 -10.69 1.13 -4.78
N ASN A 283 -10.41 2.30 -5.31
CA ASN A 283 -9.63 3.30 -4.62
C ASN A 283 -10.45 3.99 -3.51
N PHE A 284 -9.85 4.11 -2.31
CA PHE A 284 -10.46 4.83 -1.19
C PHE A 284 -10.87 6.26 -1.55
N PHE A 285 -10.09 6.96 -2.37
CA PHE A 285 -10.41 8.33 -2.77
C PHE A 285 -11.66 8.45 -3.65
N ASN A 286 -12.16 7.35 -4.20
CA ASN A 286 -13.43 7.25 -4.93
C ASN A 286 -14.57 6.63 -4.09
N LEU A 287 -14.28 6.21 -2.85
CA LEU A 287 -15.27 5.70 -1.91
C LEU A 287 -16.04 6.86 -1.28
N LYS A 288 -17.34 6.66 -1.02
CA LYS A 288 -18.17 7.53 -0.19
C LYS A 288 -18.79 6.71 0.95
N PRO A 289 -18.14 6.65 2.12
CA PRO A 289 -18.74 6.05 3.31
C PRO A 289 -19.97 6.84 3.73
N ILE A 290 -21.07 6.13 4.00
CA ILE A 290 -22.34 6.76 4.41
C ILE A 290 -22.63 6.44 5.89
N LYS A 291 -22.43 5.19 6.30
CA LYS A 291 -22.74 4.69 7.65
C LYS A 291 -21.81 3.54 8.01
N GLY A 292 -21.49 3.39 9.29
CA GLY A 292 -20.73 2.26 9.84
C GLY A 292 -19.36 2.62 10.39
N THR A 293 -18.53 1.61 10.65
CA THR A 293 -17.17 1.78 11.17
C THR A 293 -16.14 1.31 10.17
N TYR A 294 -15.16 2.15 9.88
CA TYR A 294 -14.13 1.97 8.87
C TYR A 294 -12.73 2.06 9.49
N GLY A 295 -11.84 1.14 9.12
CA GLY A 295 -10.42 1.19 9.48
C GLY A 295 -9.63 1.99 8.44
N PHE A 296 -8.88 2.96 8.88
CA PHE A 296 -8.04 3.80 8.04
C PHE A 296 -6.57 3.57 8.41
N ASN A 297 -5.90 2.70 7.65
CA ASN A 297 -4.47 2.41 7.78
C ASN A 297 -3.80 2.60 6.39
N PRO A 298 -3.52 3.85 5.99
CA PRO A 298 -3.03 4.17 4.65
C PRO A 298 -1.55 3.78 4.49
N PRO A 299 -1.04 3.73 3.25
CA PRO A 299 0.40 3.77 3.01
C PRO A 299 1.02 4.96 3.74
N TYR A 300 2.13 4.73 4.47
CA TYR A 300 2.75 5.77 5.28
C TYR A 300 3.54 6.76 4.40
N GLN A 301 2.78 7.57 3.70
CA GLN A 301 3.23 8.65 2.83
C GLN A 301 2.44 9.91 3.18
N LYS A 302 3.15 11.02 3.44
CA LYS A 302 2.53 12.28 3.90
C LYS A 302 1.32 12.66 3.06
N ASN A 303 1.47 12.75 1.76
CA ASN A 303 0.42 13.22 0.86
C ASN A 303 -0.83 12.33 0.85
N ILE A 304 -0.67 11.01 0.99
CA ILE A 304 -1.78 10.06 1.06
C ILE A 304 -2.49 10.17 2.41
N MET A 305 -1.71 10.31 3.48
CA MET A 305 -2.24 10.45 4.83
C MET A 305 -3.01 11.76 4.99
N ASP A 306 -2.42 12.90 4.61
CA ASP A 306 -3.05 14.22 4.70
C ASP A 306 -4.34 14.30 3.87
N SER A 307 -4.25 13.93 2.58
CA SER A 307 -5.43 13.94 1.70
C SER A 307 -6.53 13.00 2.19
N GLY A 308 -6.14 11.83 2.74
CA GLY A 308 -7.09 10.88 3.29
C GLY A 308 -7.80 11.41 4.52
N ILE A 309 -7.07 11.99 5.46
CA ILE A 309 -7.61 12.54 6.72
C ILE A 309 -8.59 13.67 6.45
N ASN A 310 -8.23 14.62 5.58
CA ASN A 310 -9.12 15.71 5.20
C ASN A 310 -10.45 15.19 4.64
N LYS A 311 -10.37 14.08 3.88
CA LYS A 311 -11.56 13.44 3.33
C LYS A 311 -12.42 12.77 4.42
N LEU A 312 -11.82 12.18 5.47
CA LEU A 312 -12.57 11.58 6.58
C LEU A 312 -13.44 12.60 7.31
N ILE A 313 -12.92 13.81 7.56
CA ILE A 313 -13.66 14.90 8.22
C ILE A 313 -14.86 15.30 7.37
N SER A 314 -14.67 15.45 6.06
CA SER A 314 -15.74 15.78 5.13
C SER A 314 -16.85 14.72 5.09
N PHE A 315 -16.49 13.43 5.17
CA PHE A 315 -17.46 12.33 5.26
C PHE A 315 -18.27 12.36 6.56
N LEU A 316 -17.64 12.71 7.67
CA LEU A 316 -18.34 12.86 8.96
C LEU A 316 -19.30 14.04 8.96
N ASP A 317 -18.96 15.17 8.30
CA ASP A 317 -19.86 16.30 8.14
C ASP A 317 -21.10 15.91 7.30
N GLU A 318 -20.91 15.18 6.22
CA GLU A 318 -22.01 14.69 5.39
C GLU A 318 -22.86 13.66 6.13
N ALA A 319 -22.24 12.69 6.82
CA ALA A 319 -22.96 11.71 7.61
C ALA A 319 -23.80 12.35 8.74
N THR A 320 -23.23 13.33 9.43
CA THR A 320 -23.93 14.07 10.49
C THR A 320 -25.14 14.82 9.96
N LYS A 321 -24.99 15.52 8.84
CA LYS A 321 -26.09 16.19 8.15
C LYS A 321 -27.23 15.25 7.77
N ASN A 322 -26.87 14.02 7.36
CA ASN A 322 -27.80 12.98 6.95
C ASN A 322 -28.28 12.08 8.11
N LYS A 323 -27.89 12.38 9.35
CA LYS A 323 -28.21 11.59 10.56
C LYS A 323 -27.77 10.11 10.48
N ASN A 324 -26.64 9.84 9.85
CA ASN A 324 -26.03 8.53 9.77
C ASN A 324 -24.87 8.42 10.77
N ASP A 325 -24.77 7.31 11.47
CA ASP A 325 -23.66 7.00 12.35
C ASP A 325 -22.42 6.59 11.54
N LEU A 326 -21.33 7.34 11.68
CA LEU A 326 -20.08 7.08 10.97
C LEU A 326 -18.89 7.20 11.93
N THR A 327 -18.00 6.22 11.85
CA THR A 327 -16.80 6.15 12.69
C THR A 327 -15.59 5.75 11.83
N PHE A 328 -14.44 6.38 12.09
CA PHE A 328 -13.16 5.96 11.54
C PHE A 328 -12.18 5.65 12.69
N ILE A 329 -11.56 4.45 12.62
CA ILE A 329 -10.44 4.04 13.46
C ILE A 329 -9.18 4.17 12.61
N ILE A 330 -8.31 5.10 12.98
CA ILE A 330 -7.15 5.54 12.20
C ILE A 330 -5.90 4.97 12.84
N THR A 331 -5.08 4.26 12.04
CA THR A 331 -3.78 3.73 12.45
C THR A 331 -2.70 4.38 11.60
N ILE A 332 -1.85 5.22 12.19
CA ILE A 332 -0.81 5.98 11.48
C ILE A 332 0.47 6.10 12.31
N PRO A 333 1.63 6.34 11.69
CA PRO A 333 2.89 6.52 12.41
C PRO A 333 2.89 7.83 13.20
N ILE A 334 3.66 7.87 14.29
CA ILE A 334 3.92 9.09 15.05
C ILE A 334 5.05 9.88 14.37
N TRP A 335 4.70 10.75 13.41
CA TRP A 335 5.62 11.58 12.64
C TRP A 335 5.47 13.09 12.91
N ASP A 336 4.82 13.45 13.99
CA ASP A 336 4.69 14.82 14.46
C ASP A 336 5.88 15.25 15.36
N LYS A 337 5.82 16.49 15.89
CA LYS A 337 6.84 17.02 16.82
C LYS A 337 7.04 16.17 18.06
N ILE A 338 5.99 15.51 18.51
CA ILE A 338 6.03 14.60 19.69
C ILE A 338 6.81 13.34 19.33
N GLY A 339 6.55 12.76 18.16
CA GLY A 339 7.30 11.61 17.66
C GLY A 339 8.78 11.88 17.48
N LYS A 340 9.16 13.09 17.03
CA LYS A 340 10.57 13.54 16.98
C LYS A 340 11.21 13.54 18.36
N LYS A 341 10.53 14.05 19.40
CA LYS A 341 11.00 14.01 20.79
C LYS A 341 11.21 12.59 21.28
N ILE A 342 10.24 11.72 21.08
CA ILE A 342 10.31 10.31 21.49
C ILE A 342 11.47 9.61 20.78
N MET A 343 11.66 9.80 19.47
CA MET A 343 12.78 9.19 18.74
C MET A 343 14.14 9.69 19.21
N LYS A 344 14.31 10.98 19.49
CA LYS A 344 15.56 11.52 20.06
C LYS A 344 15.85 10.94 21.45
N PHE A 345 14.82 10.66 22.24
CA PHE A 345 14.96 10.06 23.57
C PHE A 345 15.31 8.57 23.51
N THR A 346 14.71 7.84 22.58
CA THR A 346 14.86 6.38 22.47
C THR A 346 16.15 5.96 21.73
N TYR A 347 16.73 6.83 20.92
CA TYR A 347 17.95 6.56 20.13
C TYR A 347 18.96 7.68 20.25
N PRO A 348 19.59 7.87 21.45
CA PRO A 348 20.56 8.94 21.66
C PRO A 348 21.81 8.85 20.78
N GLU A 349 22.16 7.65 20.29
CA GLU A 349 23.27 7.44 19.34
C GLU A 349 23.01 8.04 17.95
N LYS A 350 21.76 8.37 17.62
CA LYS A 350 21.38 9.04 16.38
C LYS A 350 21.49 10.58 16.44
N LYS A 351 22.10 11.15 17.47
CA LYS A 351 22.26 12.59 17.65
C LYS A 351 23.00 13.30 16.50
N ASN A 352 23.80 12.56 15.73
CA ASN A 352 24.58 13.10 14.59
C ASN A 352 23.87 12.91 13.23
N ILE A 353 22.68 12.35 13.19
CA ILE A 353 21.86 12.42 11.98
C ILE A 353 21.30 13.85 11.96
N PRO A 354 21.55 14.65 10.89
CA PRO A 354 20.92 15.96 10.75
C PRO A 354 19.44 15.83 11.08
N ASP A 355 18.87 16.84 11.76
CA ASP A 355 17.43 16.94 11.96
C ASP A 355 16.78 17.02 10.56
N ILE A 356 16.69 15.88 9.92
CA ILE A 356 15.89 15.72 8.73
C ILE A 356 14.48 15.82 9.26
N ASP A 357 13.89 16.95 8.97
CA ASP A 357 12.49 17.15 9.17
C ASP A 357 11.77 16.01 8.42
N TYR A 358 11.47 14.94 9.16
CA TYR A 358 10.39 14.08 8.73
C TYR A 358 9.24 15.05 8.54
N THR A 359 8.84 15.24 7.31
CA THR A 359 7.80 16.17 6.90
C THR A 359 6.69 16.08 7.92
N GLU A 360 6.51 17.16 8.69
CA GLU A 360 5.54 17.19 9.77
C GLU A 360 4.19 16.85 9.19
N PHE A 361 3.49 15.98 9.88
CA PHE A 361 2.21 15.46 9.47
C PHE A 361 1.16 16.41 10.08
N ASP A 362 0.73 17.40 9.29
CA ASP A 362 -0.10 18.51 9.78
C ASP A 362 -1.54 18.07 10.10
N SER A 363 -2.05 17.06 9.41
CA SER A 363 -3.45 16.63 9.52
C SER A 363 -3.82 15.99 10.87
N ILE A 364 -2.84 15.64 11.73
CA ILE A 364 -3.13 15.16 13.10
C ILE A 364 -3.80 16.27 13.92
N ASP A 365 -3.33 17.49 13.80
CA ASP A 365 -3.89 18.63 14.53
C ASP A 365 -5.33 18.92 14.06
N GLU A 366 -5.60 18.74 12.75
CA GLU A 366 -6.97 18.85 12.23
C GLU A 366 -7.90 17.80 12.82
N ILE A 367 -7.45 16.53 12.97
CA ILE A 367 -8.22 15.49 13.63
C ILE A 367 -8.51 15.85 15.09
N ILE A 368 -7.47 16.21 15.85
CA ILE A 368 -7.58 16.44 17.29
C ILE A 368 -8.47 17.65 17.59
N ASN A 369 -8.42 18.68 16.76
CA ASN A 369 -9.23 19.88 16.89
C ASN A 369 -10.64 19.73 16.28
N SER A 370 -10.92 18.61 15.61
CA SER A 370 -12.24 18.40 15.03
C SER A 370 -13.29 18.08 16.11
N LYS A 371 -14.53 18.52 15.88
CA LYS A 371 -15.68 18.17 16.74
C LYS A 371 -15.97 16.65 16.82
N TYR A 372 -15.39 15.87 15.94
CA TYR A 372 -15.55 14.43 15.82
C TYR A 372 -14.49 13.64 16.58
N PHE A 373 -13.48 14.29 17.11
CA PHE A 373 -12.42 13.62 17.86
C PHE A 373 -12.95 12.93 19.10
N LYS A 374 -12.53 11.66 19.32
CA LYS A 374 -12.95 10.84 20.46
C LYS A 374 -11.78 10.42 21.34
N ILE A 375 -10.69 9.90 20.72
CA ILE A 375 -9.54 9.39 21.46
C ILE A 375 -8.27 9.41 20.59
N LYS A 376 -7.13 9.62 21.25
CA LYS A 376 -5.78 9.41 20.71
C LYS A 376 -5.00 8.51 21.65
N LEU A 377 -4.54 7.37 21.15
CA LEU A 377 -3.61 6.48 21.84
C LEU A 377 -2.24 6.60 21.18
N MET A 378 -1.22 6.77 21.99
CA MET A 378 0.18 6.77 21.58
C MET A 378 0.79 5.44 22.00
N ILE A 379 1.08 4.58 21.04
CA ILE A 379 1.57 3.23 21.31
C ILE A 379 3.04 3.17 20.93
N PRO A 380 3.92 2.89 21.91
CA PRO A 380 5.35 2.71 21.65
C PRO A 380 5.63 1.60 20.64
N LYS A 381 6.76 1.69 19.94
CA LYS A 381 7.16 0.73 18.90
C LYS A 381 7.16 -0.72 19.38
N ASP A 382 7.66 -0.98 20.58
CA ASP A 382 7.77 -2.31 21.19
C ASP A 382 6.42 -2.86 21.71
N LYS A 383 5.37 -2.04 21.68
CA LYS A 383 4.01 -2.34 22.11
C LYS A 383 3.01 -2.43 20.95
N PHE A 384 3.45 -2.25 19.71
CA PHE A 384 2.60 -2.38 18.52
C PHE A 384 3.23 -3.29 17.48
N THR A 385 2.54 -4.37 17.16
CA THR A 385 2.97 -5.34 16.16
C THR A 385 2.13 -5.21 14.90
N TYR A 386 2.80 -5.19 13.76
CA TYR A 386 2.20 -5.33 12.44
C TYR A 386 2.47 -6.71 11.87
N LEU A 387 1.57 -7.21 11.04
CA LEU A 387 1.83 -8.38 10.22
C LEU A 387 2.33 -7.93 8.84
N ASP A 388 3.55 -8.34 8.48
CA ASP A 388 4.10 -8.12 7.15
C ASP A 388 3.67 -9.26 6.23
N HIS A 389 2.71 -8.98 5.36
CA HIS A 389 2.22 -9.93 4.36
C HIS A 389 3.10 -10.00 3.11
N ASN A 390 4.30 -9.44 3.17
CA ASN A 390 5.25 -9.58 2.08
C ASN A 390 5.63 -11.05 1.90
N PHE A 391 5.48 -11.55 0.69
CA PHE A 391 5.52 -12.97 0.31
C PHE A 391 6.73 -13.75 0.82
N HIS A 392 7.89 -13.09 0.92
CA HIS A 392 9.12 -13.71 1.41
C HIS A 392 9.31 -13.56 2.92
N LEU A 393 8.60 -12.65 3.56
CA LEU A 393 8.84 -12.33 4.97
C LEU A 393 7.75 -12.87 5.87
N TYR A 394 6.51 -12.79 5.47
CA TYR A 394 5.32 -13.13 6.24
C TYR A 394 5.60 -13.33 7.74
N LYS A 395 5.72 -12.23 8.45
CA LYS A 395 6.12 -12.23 9.86
C LYS A 395 5.60 -11.03 10.60
N ASN A 396 5.53 -11.19 11.91
CA ASN A 396 5.25 -10.10 12.82
C ASN A 396 6.44 -9.14 12.92
N VAL A 397 6.18 -7.84 12.81
CA VAL A 397 7.22 -6.81 12.86
C VAL A 397 6.81 -5.62 13.73
N THR A 398 7.77 -5.09 14.46
CA THR A 398 7.64 -3.83 15.20
C THR A 398 8.50 -2.78 14.50
N ILE A 399 7.88 -1.80 13.85
CA ILE A 399 8.60 -0.88 12.97
C ILE A 399 8.71 0.54 13.50
N GLN A 400 7.68 1.03 14.17
CA GLN A 400 7.59 2.43 14.58
C GLN A 400 6.57 2.66 15.69
N HIS A 401 6.68 3.82 16.36
CA HIS A 401 5.61 4.31 17.24
C HIS A 401 4.36 4.60 16.42
N THR A 402 3.19 4.28 16.96
CA THR A 402 1.93 4.28 16.24
C THR A 402 0.86 5.07 17.01
N TYR A 403 0.10 5.91 16.30
CA TYR A 403 -1.16 6.46 16.78
C TYR A 403 -2.31 5.54 16.41
N ILE A 404 -3.19 5.30 17.38
CA ILE A 404 -4.59 4.94 17.12
C ILE A 404 -5.43 6.15 17.45
N LEU A 405 -6.12 6.68 16.44
CA LEU A 405 -7.02 7.82 16.58
C LEU A 405 -8.43 7.37 16.23
N VAL A 406 -9.43 7.89 16.94
CA VAL A 406 -10.83 7.65 16.55
C VAL A 406 -11.52 8.99 16.36
N ILE A 407 -12.18 9.12 15.24
CA ILE A 407 -13.11 10.20 14.92
C ILE A 407 -14.49 9.61 14.62
N SER A 408 -15.53 10.19 15.20
CA SER A 408 -16.89 9.66 15.09
C SER A 408 -17.93 10.75 15.37
N ASN A 409 -19.07 10.65 14.72
CA ASN A 409 -20.26 11.45 15.10
C ASN A 409 -21.19 10.72 16.07
N THR A 410 -20.76 9.54 16.62
CA THR A 410 -21.52 8.78 17.62
C THR A 410 -21.08 9.10 19.06
N ASN A 411 -21.87 8.66 20.05
CA ASN A 411 -21.58 8.83 21.48
C ASN A 411 -21.02 7.55 22.14
N ILE A 412 -20.33 6.69 21.39
CA ILE A 412 -19.71 5.48 21.93
C ILE A 412 -18.54 5.87 22.83
N ASP A 413 -18.42 5.23 24.01
CA ASP A 413 -17.25 5.35 24.86
C ASP A 413 -16.09 4.48 24.32
N PHE A 414 -15.25 5.12 23.53
CA PHE A 414 -14.07 4.46 22.94
C PHE A 414 -12.94 4.26 23.96
N LYS A 415 -12.84 5.14 24.98
CA LYS A 415 -11.74 5.11 25.94
C LYS A 415 -11.78 3.86 26.81
N ASP A 416 -12.94 3.55 27.41
CA ASP A 416 -13.10 2.35 28.23
C ASP A 416 -12.81 1.06 27.44
N LYS A 417 -13.33 0.98 26.21
CA LYS A 417 -13.12 -0.19 25.38
C LYS A 417 -11.64 -0.37 24.98
N PHE A 418 -10.95 0.69 24.53
CA PHE A 418 -9.55 0.61 24.13
C PHE A 418 -8.59 0.35 25.31
N SER A 419 -8.97 0.66 26.54
CA SER A 419 -8.14 0.34 27.72
C SER A 419 -7.80 -1.16 27.86
N ARG A 420 -8.56 -2.02 27.20
CA ARG A 420 -8.42 -3.49 27.24
C ARG A 420 -7.68 -4.06 26.00
N TYR A 421 -7.09 -3.21 25.16
CA TYR A 421 -6.42 -3.66 23.96
C TYR A 421 -4.92 -3.93 24.18
N ILE A 422 -4.47 -5.08 23.72
CA ILE A 422 -3.07 -5.43 23.59
C ILE A 422 -2.75 -5.44 22.10
N PHE A 423 -1.80 -4.63 21.67
CA PHE A 423 -1.44 -4.44 20.27
C PHE A 423 -0.20 -5.25 19.84
N THR A 424 0.19 -6.25 20.64
CA THR A 424 1.26 -7.20 20.36
C THR A 424 0.71 -8.61 20.27
N ASP A 425 1.44 -9.52 19.64
CA ASP A 425 1.14 -10.96 19.60
C ASP A 425 1.51 -11.69 20.91
N ASN A 426 2.28 -11.06 21.81
CA ASN A 426 2.61 -11.60 23.13
C ASN A 426 1.61 -11.12 24.17
N GLU A 427 0.71 -11.98 24.62
CA GLU A 427 -0.26 -11.72 25.70
C GLU A 427 0.38 -11.34 27.05
N SER A 428 1.69 -11.60 27.23
CA SER A 428 2.41 -11.40 28.50
C SER A 428 2.90 -9.96 28.75
N LYS A 429 2.76 -9.04 27.79
CA LYS A 429 3.20 -7.65 27.96
C LYS A 429 2.00 -6.71 28.10
N ASN A 430 1.43 -6.66 29.32
CA ASN A 430 0.39 -5.68 29.65
C ASN A 430 0.85 -4.25 29.36
N VAL A 431 0.04 -3.52 28.65
CA VAL A 431 0.19 -2.08 28.45
C VAL A 431 -0.67 -1.39 29.50
N GLU A 432 -0.05 -0.67 30.42
CA GLU A 432 -0.76 0.37 31.18
C GLU A 432 -1.06 1.53 30.21
N ILE A 433 -2.33 1.79 29.95
CA ILE A 433 -2.84 2.85 29.06
C ILE A 433 -3.19 4.09 29.89
#